data_1f1077bc3e72027337e67ee72a888b10
#
_entry.id   1f1077bc3e72027337e67ee72a888b10
#
_cell.length_a   1.000
_cell.length_b   1.000
_cell.length_c   1.000
_cell.angle_alpha   90.00
_cell.angle_beta   90.00
_cell.angle_gamma   90.00
#
_symmetry.space_group_name_H-M   'P 1'
#
loop_
_entity.id
_entity.type
_entity.pdbx_description
1 polymer ?
#
loop_
_entity_poly.entity_id
_entity_poly.type
_entity_poly.pdbx_seq_one_letter_code
_entity_poly.pdbx_strand_id
1 'polypeptide(L)'
;MSNLAADAAAAAERKLVLLCYAMLSRLRSSLCRLNNSVRIFKTFQLRKIKTSPLILHGDYEYEPPKSKEDIVNVTYVDKDGNKKQVQGKVGDNLMYLAHRHEIEMEGACEASLACTTCHCYVQGEYLSKLPPPEEKEDDLLDLAPFLKDNSRLGCQIILNKELDGIEVHLPKATRNFYVDGHKPKPH
;
A
#
# COMPACT_ATOMS: atom_id res chain seq x y z
N MET A 1 -75.68 29.38 -19.24
CA MET A 1 -75.77 28.09 -18.44
C MET A 1 -74.43 27.36 -18.37
N SER A 2 -73.29 28.05 -18.38
CA SER A 2 -71.95 27.39 -18.46
C SER A 2 -71.09 27.52 -17.18
N ASN A 3 -71.50 28.24 -16.18
CA ASN A 3 -70.64 28.46 -14.99
C ASN A 3 -70.96 27.53 -13.79
N LEU A 4 -72.13 26.89 -13.76
CA LEU A 4 -72.44 25.96 -12.65
C LEU A 4 -71.68 24.59 -12.73
N ALA A 5 -71.34 24.16 -13.94
CA ALA A 5 -70.66 22.89 -14.13
C ALA A 5 -69.12 22.94 -13.74
N ALA A 6 -68.55 24.12 -13.93
CA ALA A 6 -67.13 24.31 -13.58
C ALA A 6 -66.91 24.38 -12.05
N ASP A 7 -67.85 25.01 -11.33
CA ASP A 7 -67.77 25.08 -9.86
C ASP A 7 -67.99 23.73 -9.17
N ALA A 8 -68.81 22.84 -9.74
CA ALA A 8 -69.05 21.53 -9.23
C ALA A 8 -67.78 20.58 -9.40
N ALA A 9 -67.07 20.73 -10.51
CA ALA A 9 -65.86 19.98 -10.78
C ALA A 9 -64.74 20.43 -9.82
N ALA A 10 -64.57 21.71 -9.60
CA ALA A 10 -63.55 22.23 -8.68
C ALA A 10 -63.83 21.87 -7.21
N ALA A 11 -65.13 21.77 -6.83
CA ALA A 11 -65.48 21.31 -5.49
C ALA A 11 -65.22 19.79 -5.28
N ALA A 12 -65.37 18.97 -6.32
CA ALA A 12 -65.06 17.53 -6.27
C ALA A 12 -63.59 17.27 -6.15
N GLU A 13 -62.72 17.98 -6.86
CA GLU A 13 -61.25 17.86 -6.76
C GLU A 13 -60.75 18.25 -5.38
N ARG A 14 -61.26 19.33 -4.78
CA ARG A 14 -60.91 19.75 -3.43
C ARG A 14 -61.27 18.70 -2.37
N LYS A 15 -62.41 18.03 -2.51
CA LYS A 15 -62.77 16.91 -1.61
C LYS A 15 -61.87 15.71 -1.78
N LEU A 16 -61.43 15.39 -3.00
CA LEU A 16 -60.55 14.27 -3.26
C LEU A 16 -59.16 14.51 -2.63
N VAL A 17 -58.61 15.71 -2.76
CA VAL A 17 -57.34 16.10 -2.16
C VAL A 17 -57.38 16.05 -0.64
N LEU A 18 -58.46 16.49 -0.01
CA LEU A 18 -58.66 16.43 1.43
C LEU A 18 -58.76 14.99 1.95
N LEU A 19 -59.44 14.12 1.21
CA LEU A 19 -59.52 12.68 1.55
C LEU A 19 -58.15 11.96 1.43
N CYS A 20 -57.38 12.28 0.40
CA CYS A 20 -56.00 11.76 0.27
C CYS A 20 -55.11 12.25 1.42
N TYR A 21 -55.22 13.51 1.83
CA TYR A 21 -54.41 14.04 2.95
C TYR A 21 -54.80 13.39 4.29
N ALA A 22 -56.10 13.12 4.50
CA ALA A 22 -56.59 12.43 5.69
C ALA A 22 -56.18 10.96 5.73
N MET A 23 -56.09 10.27 4.59
CA MET A 23 -55.55 8.90 4.51
C MET A 23 -54.03 8.84 4.76
N LEU A 24 -53.26 9.76 4.20
CA LEU A 24 -51.82 9.87 4.41
C LEU A 24 -51.47 10.20 5.88
N SER A 25 -52.29 11.02 6.56
CA SER A 25 -52.04 11.29 7.99
C SER A 25 -52.32 10.09 8.89
N ARG A 26 -53.26 9.24 8.54
CA ARG A 26 -53.55 7.98 9.27
C ARG A 26 -52.45 6.92 9.03
N LEU A 27 -51.86 6.86 7.84
CA LEU A 27 -50.71 5.99 7.55
C LEU A 27 -49.46 6.43 8.30
N ARG A 28 -49.22 7.73 8.45
CA ARG A 28 -48.13 8.26 9.25
C ARG A 28 -48.20 7.88 10.73
N SER A 29 -49.38 7.84 11.31
CA SER A 29 -49.59 7.48 12.72
C SER A 29 -49.38 5.97 12.94
N SER A 30 -49.69 5.13 11.96
CA SER A 30 -49.39 3.68 12.02
C SER A 30 -47.89 3.34 11.86
N LEU A 31 -47.20 4.04 10.99
CA LEU A 31 -45.75 3.90 10.82
C LEU A 31 -44.96 4.39 12.04
N CYS A 32 -45.48 5.38 12.76
CA CYS A 32 -44.85 5.87 13.99
C CYS A 32 -44.93 4.86 15.14
N ARG A 33 -45.95 3.97 15.17
CA ARG A 33 -46.05 2.89 16.19
C ARG A 33 -45.13 1.69 15.88
N LEU A 34 -44.82 1.42 14.62
CA LEU A 34 -43.89 0.39 14.23
C LEU A 34 -42.43 0.77 14.53
N ASN A 35 -42.12 2.08 14.54
CA ASN A 35 -40.75 2.55 14.80
C ASN A 35 -40.35 2.48 16.29
N ASN A 36 -41.30 2.28 17.21
CA ASN A 36 -41.01 2.09 18.64
C ASN A 36 -40.61 0.64 18.99
N SER A 37 -40.95 -0.34 18.14
CA SER A 37 -40.57 -1.75 18.35
C SER A 37 -39.15 -2.04 17.83
N VAL A 38 -38.59 -1.15 17.00
CA VAL A 38 -37.21 -1.28 16.42
C VAL A 38 -36.15 -0.62 17.33
N ARG A 39 -36.56 -0.02 18.46
CA ARG A 39 -35.63 0.62 19.41
C ARG A 39 -34.79 -0.34 20.24
N ILE A 40 -35.05 -1.65 20.19
CA ILE A 40 -34.26 -2.65 20.92
C ILE A 40 -33.01 -3.11 20.13
N PHE A 41 -32.88 -2.78 18.85
CA PHE A 41 -31.67 -3.06 18.07
C PHE A 41 -30.67 -1.88 18.00
N LYS A 42 -30.81 -0.85 18.82
CA LYS A 42 -29.82 0.20 18.96
C LYS A 42 -28.88 -0.16 20.10
N THR A 43 -27.90 -0.97 19.83
CA THR A 43 -26.55 -0.87 20.40
C THR A 43 -25.71 -2.09 20.03
N PHE A 44 -25.83 -2.61 18.81
CA PHE A 44 -24.65 -3.22 18.25
C PHE A 44 -23.84 -2.06 17.66
N GLN A 45 -23.17 -1.31 18.51
CA GLN A 45 -22.00 -0.60 18.07
C GLN A 45 -21.05 -1.68 17.55
N LEU A 46 -21.01 -1.81 16.24
CA LEU A 46 -19.84 -2.37 15.58
C LEU A 46 -18.66 -1.60 16.17
N ARG A 47 -18.02 -2.20 17.16
CA ARG A 47 -16.70 -1.76 17.58
C ARG A 47 -15.91 -1.75 16.28
N LYS A 48 -15.62 -0.57 15.74
CA LYS A 48 -14.64 -0.43 14.70
C LYS A 48 -13.42 -1.14 15.26
N ILE A 49 -13.17 -2.34 14.77
CA ILE A 49 -11.91 -3.00 15.01
C ILE A 49 -10.92 -2.00 14.43
N LYS A 50 -10.27 -1.25 15.31
CA LYS A 50 -9.07 -0.52 14.93
C LYS A 50 -8.07 -1.62 14.62
N THR A 51 -8.04 -2.08 13.39
CA THR A 51 -6.92 -2.84 12.90
C THR A 51 -5.73 -1.93 13.11
N SER A 52 -4.89 -2.29 14.06
CA SER A 52 -3.62 -1.63 14.24
C SER A 52 -2.90 -1.73 12.90
N PRO A 53 -2.31 -0.65 12.37
CA PRO A 53 -1.55 -0.71 11.12
C PRO A 53 -0.38 -1.70 11.18
N LEU A 54 -0.06 -2.23 12.36
CA LEU A 54 0.99 -3.22 12.61
C LEU A 54 0.62 -4.68 12.26
N ILE A 55 -0.61 -4.97 11.83
CA ILE A 55 -1.04 -6.34 11.48
C ILE A 55 -1.12 -6.56 9.96
N LEU A 56 -1.05 -5.51 9.18
CA LEU A 56 -0.83 -5.63 7.75
C LEU A 56 0.66 -5.92 7.58
N HIS A 57 0.96 -7.18 7.22
CA HIS A 57 2.24 -7.66 6.70
C HIS A 57 3.07 -6.49 6.24
N GLY A 58 4.32 -6.40 6.63
CA GLY A 58 5.28 -5.38 6.25
C GLY A 58 5.13 -4.75 4.87
N ASP A 59 3.92 -4.49 4.48
CA ASP A 59 3.57 -3.71 3.31
C ASP A 59 4.16 -2.35 3.55
N TYR A 60 5.31 -2.17 2.95
CA TYR A 60 5.97 -0.89 2.84
C TYR A 60 5.02 0.04 2.10
N GLU A 61 4.13 0.69 2.87
CA GLU A 61 3.14 1.59 2.31
C GLU A 61 3.85 2.75 1.63
N TYR A 62 3.74 2.78 0.32
CA TYR A 62 4.35 3.84 -0.47
C TYR A 62 3.66 5.17 -0.20
N GLU A 63 4.39 6.08 0.40
CA GLU A 63 4.04 7.49 0.42
C GLU A 63 4.84 8.24 -0.65
N PRO A 64 4.20 9.03 -1.51
CA PRO A 64 4.92 9.86 -2.47
C PRO A 64 5.80 10.90 -1.76
N PRO A 65 6.92 11.33 -2.36
CA PRO A 65 7.78 12.34 -1.77
C PRO A 65 6.99 13.64 -1.53
N LYS A 66 7.13 14.22 -0.34
CA LYS A 66 6.40 15.44 0.06
C LYS A 66 7.04 16.69 -0.54
N SER A 67 8.33 16.63 -0.83
CA SER A 67 9.07 17.73 -1.44
C SER A 67 10.06 17.22 -2.49
N LYS A 68 10.52 18.13 -3.37
CA LYS A 68 11.58 17.81 -4.34
C LYS A 68 12.92 17.51 -3.65
N GLU A 69 13.10 18.01 -2.45
CA GLU A 69 14.31 17.78 -1.68
C GLU A 69 14.38 16.37 -1.10
N ASP A 70 13.24 15.69 -0.98
CA ASP A 70 13.17 14.31 -0.48
C ASP A 70 13.47 13.27 -1.56
N ILE A 71 13.59 13.68 -2.83
CA ILE A 71 13.85 12.78 -3.93
C ILE A 71 15.32 12.36 -3.93
N VAL A 72 15.55 11.06 -4.07
CA VAL A 72 16.86 10.42 -4.21
C VAL A 72 16.86 9.60 -5.51
N ASN A 73 17.79 9.87 -6.39
CA ASN A 73 17.94 9.13 -7.64
C ASN A 73 18.80 7.88 -7.40
N VAL A 74 18.33 6.74 -7.87
CA VAL A 74 19.03 5.45 -7.74
C VAL A 74 19.15 4.83 -9.12
N THR A 75 20.34 4.35 -9.46
CA THR A 75 20.59 3.64 -10.70
C THR A 75 20.84 2.17 -10.39
N TYR A 76 19.96 1.30 -10.86
CA TYR A 76 20.18 -0.14 -10.81
C TYR A 76 20.80 -0.62 -12.11
N VAL A 77 21.77 -1.48 -11.99
CA VAL A 77 22.42 -2.17 -13.11
C VAL A 77 22.11 -3.65 -12.98
N ASP A 78 21.40 -4.19 -13.95
CA ASP A 78 21.02 -5.58 -13.95
C ASP A 78 22.22 -6.52 -14.26
N LYS A 79 21.99 -7.83 -14.24
CA LYS A 79 23.00 -8.84 -14.56
C LYS A 79 23.57 -8.76 -15.97
N ASP A 80 22.83 -8.14 -16.91
CA ASP A 80 23.18 -7.96 -18.33
C ASP A 80 23.88 -6.60 -18.58
N GLY A 81 23.97 -5.76 -17.55
CA GLY A 81 24.62 -4.46 -17.62
C GLY A 81 23.70 -3.32 -18.05
N ASN A 82 22.37 -3.56 -18.17
CA ASN A 82 21.43 -2.51 -18.49
C ASN A 82 21.22 -1.63 -17.25
N LYS A 83 21.20 -0.31 -17.46
CA LYS A 83 20.99 0.66 -16.38
C LYS A 83 19.55 1.14 -16.37
N LYS A 84 18.92 1.06 -15.21
CA LYS A 84 17.59 1.61 -14.96
C LYS A 84 17.66 2.64 -13.84
N GLN A 85 17.44 3.90 -14.19
CA GLN A 85 17.38 4.97 -13.19
C GLN A 85 15.96 5.13 -12.69
N VAL A 86 15.82 5.20 -11.38
CA VAL A 86 14.54 5.36 -10.68
C VAL A 86 14.64 6.43 -9.61
N GLN A 87 13.49 6.98 -9.23
CA GLN A 87 13.40 7.96 -8.16
C GLN A 87 12.77 7.33 -6.92
N GLY A 88 13.51 7.34 -5.83
CA GLY A 88 13.03 7.03 -4.50
C GLY A 88 12.91 8.29 -3.65
N LYS A 89 12.54 8.13 -2.41
CA LYS A 89 12.54 9.20 -1.42
C LYS A 89 13.46 8.86 -0.26
N VAL A 90 13.85 9.89 0.48
CA VAL A 90 14.56 9.72 1.75
C VAL A 90 13.74 8.85 2.69
N GLY A 91 14.37 7.80 3.25
CA GLY A 91 13.73 6.79 4.10
C GLY A 91 13.20 5.57 3.34
N ASP A 92 13.23 5.56 2.02
CA ASP A 92 12.87 4.37 1.24
C ASP A 92 13.92 3.27 1.41
N ASN A 93 13.45 2.04 1.46
CA ASN A 93 14.30 0.86 1.44
C ASN A 93 14.65 0.52 -0.03
N LEU A 94 15.94 0.26 -0.28
CA LEU A 94 16.44 0.02 -1.63
C LEU A 94 15.79 -1.19 -2.31
N MET A 95 15.56 -2.29 -1.56
CA MET A 95 14.90 -3.48 -2.08
C MET A 95 13.45 -3.22 -2.48
N TYR A 96 12.66 -2.57 -1.62
CA TYR A 96 11.27 -2.25 -1.96
C TYR A 96 11.15 -1.24 -3.09
N LEU A 97 12.11 -0.32 -3.21
CA LEU A 97 12.19 0.58 -4.36
C LEU A 97 12.43 -0.22 -5.65
N ALA A 98 13.31 -1.23 -5.63
CA ALA A 98 13.54 -2.10 -6.76
C ALA A 98 12.26 -2.84 -7.18
N HIS A 99 11.54 -3.43 -6.22
CA HIS A 99 10.28 -4.13 -6.49
C HIS A 99 9.21 -3.21 -7.09
N ARG A 100 9.08 -2.00 -6.58
CA ARG A 100 8.14 -0.99 -7.09
C ARG A 100 8.37 -0.65 -8.55
N HIS A 101 9.61 -0.69 -8.97
CA HIS A 101 10.02 -0.35 -10.34
C HIS A 101 10.31 -1.60 -11.20
N GLU A 102 9.83 -2.77 -10.79
CA GLU A 102 9.99 -4.03 -11.54
C GLU A 102 11.45 -4.33 -11.89
N ILE A 103 12.35 -4.14 -10.94
CA ILE A 103 13.76 -4.50 -11.04
C ILE A 103 13.95 -5.89 -10.46
N GLU A 104 14.73 -6.75 -11.13
CA GLU A 104 14.94 -8.16 -10.78
C GLU A 104 15.79 -8.34 -9.50
N MET A 105 15.42 -7.71 -8.40
CA MET A 105 15.97 -7.96 -7.08
C MET A 105 14.98 -8.85 -6.31
N GLU A 106 15.36 -10.08 -5.99
CA GLU A 106 14.40 -11.09 -5.53
C GLU A 106 13.78 -10.78 -4.14
N GLY A 107 14.59 -10.61 -3.10
CA GLY A 107 14.12 -10.23 -1.76
C GLY A 107 13.17 -11.20 -1.09
N ALA A 108 13.39 -12.53 -1.21
CA ALA A 108 12.47 -13.59 -0.79
C ALA A 108 12.04 -13.57 0.69
N CYS A 109 12.79 -12.94 1.57
CA CYS A 109 12.48 -12.84 3.00
C CYS A 109 11.76 -11.54 3.39
N GLU A 110 11.36 -10.71 2.43
CA GLU A 110 10.65 -9.44 2.68
C GLU A 110 11.34 -8.56 3.74
N ALA A 111 12.65 -8.36 3.58
CA ALA A 111 13.50 -7.56 4.47
C ALA A 111 13.63 -8.07 5.93
N SER A 112 13.21 -9.29 6.23
CA SER A 112 13.34 -9.86 7.58
C SER A 112 14.77 -10.29 7.97
N LEU A 113 15.77 -10.02 7.11
CA LEU A 113 17.17 -10.38 7.31
C LEU A 113 17.35 -11.90 7.55
N ALA A 114 16.75 -12.72 6.66
CA ALA A 114 16.76 -14.17 6.74
C ALA A 114 17.23 -14.86 5.45
N CYS A 115 17.53 -14.10 4.39
CA CYS A 115 18.03 -14.62 3.12
C CYS A 115 19.07 -13.70 2.51
N THR A 116 19.67 -14.12 1.39
CA THR A 116 20.67 -13.35 0.65
C THR A 116 20.22 -12.92 -0.74
N THR A 117 18.92 -13.04 -1.04
CA THR A 117 18.41 -12.84 -2.40
C THR A 117 18.29 -11.37 -2.81
N CYS A 118 18.38 -10.44 -1.87
CA CYS A 118 18.50 -9.00 -2.13
C CYS A 118 19.97 -8.52 -2.21
N HIS A 119 20.93 -9.44 -2.32
CA HIS A 119 22.35 -9.13 -2.46
C HIS A 119 22.61 -8.22 -3.66
N CYS A 120 23.41 -7.19 -3.46
CA CYS A 120 23.79 -6.24 -4.48
C CYS A 120 25.20 -5.69 -4.21
N TYR A 121 25.81 -5.09 -5.23
CA TYR A 121 27.10 -4.41 -5.12
C TYR A 121 26.88 -2.90 -5.17
N VAL A 122 27.34 -2.20 -4.15
CA VAL A 122 27.28 -0.74 -4.07
C VAL A 122 28.56 -0.15 -4.66
N GLN A 123 28.44 0.90 -5.45
CA GLN A 123 29.60 1.61 -5.97
C GLN A 123 30.47 2.16 -4.83
N GLY A 124 31.80 2.04 -4.94
CA GLY A 124 32.74 2.24 -3.83
C GLY A 124 32.64 3.60 -3.12
N GLU A 125 32.34 4.68 -3.85
CA GLU A 125 32.17 6.01 -3.25
C GLU A 125 30.94 6.13 -2.34
N TYR A 126 29.88 5.37 -2.62
CA TYR A 126 28.66 5.34 -1.81
C TYR A 126 28.76 4.34 -0.67
N LEU A 127 29.61 3.32 -0.79
CA LEU A 127 29.81 2.34 0.27
C LEU A 127 30.28 3.01 1.58
N SER A 128 31.15 4.01 1.48
CA SER A 128 31.65 4.76 2.63
C SER A 128 30.61 5.68 3.29
N LYS A 129 29.52 5.98 2.58
CA LYS A 129 28.38 6.80 3.08
C LYS A 129 27.31 5.94 3.75
N LEU A 130 27.36 4.61 3.55
CA LEU A 130 26.45 3.69 4.21
C LEU A 130 26.95 3.38 5.64
N PRO A 131 26.03 3.11 6.56
CA PRO A 131 26.41 2.55 7.84
C PRO A 131 27.12 1.21 7.63
N PRO A 132 28.08 0.83 8.49
CA PRO A 132 28.68 -0.50 8.41
C PRO A 132 27.61 -1.57 8.54
N PRO A 133 27.78 -2.73 7.88
CA PRO A 133 26.83 -3.82 8.01
C PRO A 133 26.76 -4.29 9.46
N GLU A 134 25.57 -4.73 9.88
CA GLU A 134 25.39 -5.38 11.16
C GLU A 134 25.94 -6.81 11.11
N GLU A 135 26.38 -7.38 12.23
CA GLU A 135 26.91 -8.74 12.35
C GLU A 135 26.01 -9.77 11.63
N LYS A 136 24.70 -9.64 11.79
CA LYS A 136 23.72 -10.52 11.12
C LYS A 136 23.69 -10.35 9.60
N GLU A 137 23.94 -9.15 9.09
CA GLU A 137 24.06 -8.92 7.64
C GLU A 137 25.33 -9.55 7.11
N ASP A 138 26.46 -9.43 7.82
CA ASP A 138 27.75 -10.03 7.46
C ASP A 138 27.66 -11.55 7.43
N ASP A 139 27.07 -12.18 8.45
CA ASP A 139 26.85 -13.63 8.51
C ASP A 139 26.05 -14.15 7.29
N LEU A 140 25.06 -13.36 6.86
CA LEU A 140 24.28 -13.71 5.67
C LEU A 140 25.07 -13.48 4.37
N LEU A 141 25.84 -12.41 4.28
CA LEU A 141 26.65 -12.11 3.10
C LEU A 141 27.70 -13.19 2.85
N ASP A 142 28.27 -13.80 3.90
CA ASP A 142 29.20 -14.93 3.78
C ASP A 142 28.56 -16.15 3.08
N LEU A 143 27.24 -16.27 3.14
CA LEU A 143 26.49 -17.31 2.44
C LEU A 143 26.09 -16.91 1.01
N ALA A 144 26.27 -15.65 0.64
CA ALA A 144 25.85 -15.14 -0.66
C ALA A 144 26.79 -15.62 -1.79
N PRO A 145 26.24 -16.01 -2.94
CA PRO A 145 27.07 -16.30 -4.09
C PRO A 145 27.69 -15.01 -4.65
N PHE A 146 28.93 -15.12 -5.16
CA PHE A 146 29.66 -14.01 -5.78
C PHE A 146 29.92 -12.82 -4.85
N LEU A 147 30.23 -13.11 -3.58
CA LEU A 147 30.59 -12.10 -2.59
C LEU A 147 31.77 -11.22 -3.08
N LYS A 148 31.69 -9.92 -2.81
CA LYS A 148 32.72 -8.91 -3.08
C LYS A 148 32.84 -7.96 -1.89
N ASP A 149 33.96 -7.23 -1.82
CA ASP A 149 34.21 -6.26 -0.75
C ASP A 149 33.16 -5.13 -0.67
N ASN A 150 32.42 -4.88 -1.75
CA ASN A 150 31.35 -3.90 -1.83
C ASN A 150 29.93 -4.52 -1.85
N SER A 151 29.82 -5.76 -1.39
CA SER A 151 28.54 -6.44 -1.25
C SER A 151 27.75 -5.92 -0.07
N ARG A 152 26.45 -5.73 -0.27
CA ARG A 152 25.49 -5.36 0.76
C ARG A 152 24.14 -6.04 0.50
N LEU A 153 23.32 -6.15 1.52
CA LEU A 153 21.92 -6.57 1.36
C LEU A 153 21.03 -5.36 1.09
N GLY A 154 20.35 -5.34 -0.04
CA GLY A 154 19.48 -4.23 -0.45
C GLY A 154 18.37 -3.90 0.57
N CYS A 155 17.91 -4.89 1.33
CA CYS A 155 16.94 -4.70 2.40
C CYS A 155 17.47 -3.93 3.61
N GLN A 156 18.79 -3.77 3.75
CA GLN A 156 19.42 -3.02 4.85
C GLN A 156 19.85 -1.60 4.42
N ILE A 157 19.71 -1.27 3.14
CA ILE A 157 20.07 0.04 2.62
C ILE A 157 18.83 0.94 2.65
N ILE A 158 18.86 1.92 3.54
CA ILE A 158 17.84 2.97 3.62
C ILE A 158 18.36 4.22 2.95
N LEU A 159 17.59 4.74 2.00
CA LEU A 159 17.98 5.91 1.23
C LEU A 159 18.04 7.16 2.09
N ASN A 160 19.11 7.89 1.96
CA ASN A 160 19.29 9.21 2.54
C ASN A 160 19.79 10.19 1.45
N LYS A 161 19.88 11.45 1.78
CA LYS A 161 20.30 12.49 0.82
C LYS A 161 21.74 12.33 0.32
N GLU A 162 22.60 11.71 1.11
CA GLU A 162 24.01 11.48 0.74
C GLU A 162 24.18 10.38 -0.31
N LEU A 163 23.12 9.58 -0.48
CA LEU A 163 23.05 8.48 -1.44
C LEU A 163 22.41 8.92 -2.79
N ASP A 164 22.14 10.22 -2.97
CA ASP A 164 21.60 10.69 -4.27
C ASP A 164 22.58 10.40 -5.42
N GLY A 165 22.07 9.71 -6.43
CA GLY A 165 22.88 9.23 -7.57
C GLY A 165 23.54 7.86 -7.37
N ILE A 166 23.26 7.17 -6.26
CA ILE A 166 23.83 5.84 -5.99
C ILE A 166 23.64 4.87 -7.15
N GLU A 167 24.69 4.15 -7.52
CA GLU A 167 24.66 3.07 -8.50
C GLU A 167 24.82 1.72 -7.80
N VAL A 168 23.88 0.81 -8.07
CA VAL A 168 23.78 -0.50 -7.46
C VAL A 168 23.73 -1.57 -8.54
N HIS A 169 24.65 -2.52 -8.49
CA HIS A 169 24.73 -3.63 -9.44
C HIS A 169 24.14 -4.90 -8.86
N LEU A 170 23.30 -5.57 -9.63
CA LEU A 170 22.76 -6.86 -9.25
C LEU A 170 23.75 -7.98 -9.59
N PRO A 171 23.89 -9.02 -8.75
CA PRO A 171 24.72 -10.16 -9.04
C PRO A 171 24.15 -10.99 -10.21
N LYS A 172 25.01 -11.77 -10.86
CA LYS A 172 24.60 -12.65 -11.96
C LYS A 172 23.58 -13.72 -11.55
N ALA A 173 23.61 -14.15 -10.30
CA ALA A 173 22.67 -15.09 -9.74
C ALA A 173 22.56 -14.89 -8.23
N THR A 174 21.39 -15.16 -7.69
CA THR A 174 21.09 -15.24 -6.26
C THR A 174 20.75 -16.67 -5.90
N ARG A 175 20.92 -17.05 -4.63
CA ARG A 175 20.55 -18.37 -4.14
C ARG A 175 19.68 -18.23 -2.90
N ASN A 176 18.51 -18.83 -2.98
CA ASN A 176 17.64 -18.98 -1.82
C ASN A 176 17.85 -20.37 -1.22
N PHE A 177 18.47 -20.42 -0.04
CA PHE A 177 18.77 -21.69 0.65
C PHE A 177 17.54 -22.34 1.28
N TYR A 178 16.46 -21.59 1.46
CA TYR A 178 15.24 -22.07 2.13
C TYR A 178 14.25 -22.75 1.18
N VAL A 179 14.50 -22.72 -0.12
CA VAL A 179 13.59 -23.27 -1.12
C VAL A 179 14.32 -24.36 -1.90
N ASP A 180 14.21 -25.59 -1.45
CA ASP A 180 14.78 -26.77 -2.11
C ASP A 180 14.36 -26.86 -3.60
N GLY A 181 15.15 -26.29 -4.49
CA GLY A 181 14.98 -26.40 -5.94
C GLY A 181 13.75 -25.69 -6.52
N HIS A 182 12.96 -24.99 -5.73
CA HIS A 182 11.83 -24.21 -6.21
C HIS A 182 12.32 -22.84 -6.69
N LYS A 183 12.11 -22.53 -7.97
CA LYS A 183 12.34 -21.18 -8.47
C LYS A 183 11.14 -20.33 -8.07
N PRO A 184 11.30 -19.29 -7.22
CA PRO A 184 10.22 -18.36 -6.92
C PRO A 184 9.73 -17.76 -8.23
N LYS A 185 8.42 -17.74 -8.42
CA LYS A 185 7.83 -16.95 -9.50
C LYS A 185 7.81 -15.49 -9.02
N PRO A 186 8.25 -14.53 -9.82
CA PRO A 186 8.07 -13.12 -9.48
C PRO A 186 6.58 -12.85 -9.25
N HIS A 187 6.30 -12.17 -8.17
CA HIS A 187 4.94 -11.76 -7.77
C HIS A 187 4.49 -10.56 -8.54
#